data_b82c1bd3efde8e0a979eebe8f00098a0
#
_entry.id   b82c1bd3efde8e0a979eebe8f00098a0
#
_cell.length_a   1.000
_cell.length_b   1.000
_cell.length_c   1.000
_cell.angle_alpha   90.00
_cell.angle_beta   90.00
_cell.angle_gamma   90.00
#
_symmetry.space_group_name_H-M   'P 1'
#
loop_
_entity.id
_entity.type
_entity.pdbx_description
1 polymer ?
#
loop_
_entity_poly.entity_id
_entity_poly.type
_entity_poly.pdbx_seq_one_letter_code
_entity_poly.pdbx_strand_id
1 'polypeptide(L)'
;MKDFAYMHYGFIGLGLIGGSIARGLREKYPECVITAYDKESASTEAAKRDGIVNICAYEIDRVFSACDLIFLCAPVSCNAENLLLLKKVLGEDALLTDVGSVKEDIHSHVCIRCRQKAAREKMRRLK
;
A
#
# COMPACT_ATOMS: atom_id res chain seq x y z
N MET A 1 4.29 -17.33 -3.27
CA MET A 1 3.80 -16.18 -2.47
C MET A 1 4.70 -15.96 -1.28
N LYS A 2 5.08 -14.72 -1.03
CA LYS A 2 5.91 -14.40 0.12
C LYS A 2 5.15 -14.59 1.43
N ASP A 3 5.88 -14.99 2.46
CA ASP A 3 5.35 -15.04 3.81
C ASP A 3 5.05 -13.61 4.29
N PHE A 4 3.92 -13.40 4.95
CA PHE A 4 3.53 -12.09 5.47
C PHE A 4 4.59 -11.50 6.42
N ALA A 5 5.34 -12.35 7.11
CA ALA A 5 6.41 -11.91 8.01
C ALA A 5 7.55 -11.18 7.29
N TYR A 6 7.74 -11.45 6.00
CA TYR A 6 8.82 -10.89 5.21
C TYR A 6 8.34 -10.04 4.05
N MET A 7 7.05 -9.74 4.02
CA MET A 7 6.49 -8.87 2.99
C MET A 7 6.94 -7.43 3.15
N HIS A 8 6.95 -6.71 2.04
CA HIS A 8 7.15 -5.28 2.02
C HIS A 8 5.78 -4.60 1.90
N TYR A 9 5.37 -3.90 2.94
CA TYR A 9 4.08 -3.21 3.00
C TYR A 9 4.25 -1.74 2.67
N GLY A 10 3.32 -1.21 1.89
CA GLY A 10 3.28 0.21 1.57
C GLY A 10 2.04 0.86 2.13
N PHE A 11 2.15 2.11 2.57
CA PHE A 11 1.02 2.89 3.09
C PHE A 11 0.95 4.21 2.35
N ILE A 12 -0.20 4.49 1.78
CA ILE A 12 -0.50 5.80 1.21
C ILE A 12 -1.47 6.48 2.17
N GLY A 13 -0.93 7.36 2.99
CA GLY A 13 -1.65 7.93 4.12
C GLY A 13 -1.42 7.13 5.38
N LEU A 14 -1.01 7.80 6.46
CA LEU A 14 -0.67 7.13 7.71
C LEU A 14 -1.48 7.63 8.90
N GLY A 15 -2.64 8.24 8.68
CA GLY A 15 -3.49 8.74 9.76
C GLY A 15 -3.86 7.67 10.79
N LEU A 16 -4.97 7.85 11.48
CA LEU A 16 -5.38 6.92 12.55
C LEU A 16 -5.49 5.47 12.06
N ILE A 17 -6.16 5.26 10.94
CA ILE A 17 -6.38 3.90 10.41
C ILE A 17 -5.07 3.30 9.90
N GLY A 18 -4.35 4.03 9.06
CA GLY A 18 -3.08 3.56 8.51
C GLY A 18 -2.04 3.31 9.59
N GLY A 19 -1.94 4.22 10.55
CA GLY A 19 -1.05 4.06 11.69
C GLY A 19 -1.36 2.85 12.54
N SER A 20 -2.64 2.58 12.78
CA SER A 20 -3.07 1.42 13.55
C SER A 20 -2.70 0.11 12.84
N ILE A 21 -2.91 0.05 11.53
CA ILE A 21 -2.57 -1.13 10.74
C ILE A 21 -1.06 -1.34 10.74
N ALA A 22 -0.28 -0.27 10.54
CA ALA A 22 1.17 -0.35 10.52
C ALA A 22 1.73 -0.84 11.86
N ARG A 23 1.19 -0.35 12.97
CA ARG A 23 1.59 -0.81 14.31
C ARG A 23 1.28 -2.29 14.50
N GLY A 24 0.08 -2.71 14.09
CA GLY A 24 -0.32 -4.12 14.18
C GLY A 24 0.59 -5.03 13.37
N LEU A 25 0.96 -4.62 12.15
CA LEU A 25 1.89 -5.37 11.32
C LEU A 25 3.28 -5.46 11.95
N ARG A 26 3.77 -4.36 12.51
CA ARG A 26 5.06 -4.34 13.16
C ARG A 26 5.12 -5.25 14.38
N GLU A 27 4.06 -5.27 15.17
CA GLU A 27 3.98 -6.14 16.34
C GLU A 27 3.91 -7.62 15.95
N LYS A 28 3.12 -7.93 14.94
CA LYS A 28 2.93 -9.31 14.49
C LYS A 28 4.09 -9.82 13.65
N TYR A 29 4.67 -8.97 12.83
CA TYR A 29 5.75 -9.33 11.90
C TYR A 29 6.93 -8.38 12.06
N PRO A 30 7.76 -8.55 13.10
CA PRO A 30 8.87 -7.62 13.37
C PRO A 30 9.87 -7.46 12.22
N GLU A 31 9.98 -8.46 11.37
CA GLU A 31 10.93 -8.47 10.24
C GLU A 31 10.38 -7.87 8.96
N CYS A 32 9.10 -7.48 8.92
CA CYS A 32 8.54 -6.90 7.71
C CYS A 32 9.13 -5.51 7.45
N VAL A 33 9.07 -5.09 6.19
CA VAL A 33 9.50 -3.77 5.77
C VAL A 33 8.27 -2.92 5.49
N ILE A 34 8.22 -1.73 6.05
CA ILE A 34 7.09 -0.82 5.88
C ILE A 34 7.59 0.49 5.27
N THR A 35 7.07 0.84 4.11
CA THR A 35 7.29 2.11 3.43
C THR A 35 6.01 2.92 3.52
N ALA A 36 6.09 4.16 3.97
CA ALA A 36 4.91 4.99 4.12
C ALA A 36 5.09 6.35 3.46
N TYR A 37 4.03 6.80 2.82
CA TYR A 37 3.91 8.14 2.29
C TYR A 37 2.69 8.80 2.91
N ASP A 38 2.85 10.04 3.34
CA ASP A 38 1.74 10.87 3.80
C ASP A 38 1.99 12.29 3.32
N LYS A 39 0.92 12.97 2.96
CA LYS A 39 0.98 14.38 2.58
C LYS A 39 1.57 15.21 3.71
N GLU A 40 1.29 14.80 4.95
CA GLU A 40 1.89 15.34 6.17
C GLU A 40 3.11 14.51 6.53
N SER A 41 4.29 14.90 6.06
CA SER A 41 5.51 14.15 6.29
C SER A 41 5.84 13.94 7.76
N ALA A 42 5.35 14.83 8.64
CA ALA A 42 5.53 14.70 10.09
C ALA A 42 4.97 13.36 10.61
N SER A 43 3.88 12.87 10.03
CA SER A 43 3.26 11.60 10.43
C SER A 43 4.16 10.41 10.13
N THR A 44 4.74 10.36 8.92
CA THR A 44 5.63 9.27 8.54
C THR A 44 6.96 9.33 9.28
N GLU A 45 7.48 10.53 9.51
CA GLU A 45 8.71 10.72 10.26
C GLU A 45 8.57 10.29 11.72
N ALA A 46 7.44 10.61 12.35
CA ALA A 46 7.16 10.17 13.72
C ALA A 46 7.08 8.65 13.79
N ALA A 47 6.41 8.01 12.84
CA ALA A 47 6.29 6.56 12.80
C ALA A 47 7.66 5.88 12.57
N LYS A 48 8.53 6.52 11.81
CA LYS A 48 9.90 6.02 11.62
C LYS A 48 10.70 6.10 12.90
N ARG A 49 10.59 7.22 13.64
CA ARG A 49 11.25 7.36 14.95
C ARG A 49 10.76 6.32 15.94
N ASP A 50 9.49 5.95 15.88
CA ASP A 50 8.90 4.95 16.76
C ASP A 50 9.24 3.51 16.33
N GLY A 51 9.98 3.33 15.26
CA GLY A 51 10.38 2.01 14.78
C GLY A 51 9.28 1.26 14.03
N ILE A 52 8.18 1.92 13.69
CA ILE A 52 7.06 1.30 12.98
C ILE A 52 7.32 1.26 11.49
N VAL A 53 7.77 2.38 10.93
CA VAL A 53 8.04 2.54 9.49
C VAL A 53 9.53 2.48 9.24
N ASN A 54 9.95 1.73 8.23
CA ASN A 54 11.35 1.61 7.84
C ASN A 54 11.78 2.72 6.88
N ILE A 55 10.90 3.06 5.93
CA ILE A 55 11.22 4.01 4.88
C ILE A 55 10.13 5.08 4.82
N CYS A 56 10.53 6.34 4.97
CA CYS A 56 9.63 7.48 4.76
C CYS A 56 9.72 7.91 3.30
N ALA A 57 8.64 7.80 2.56
CA ALA A 57 8.55 8.29 1.20
C ALA A 57 8.02 9.72 1.22
N TYR A 58 8.62 10.58 0.44
CA TYR A 58 8.17 11.96 0.29
C TYR A 58 7.40 12.16 -1.01
N GLU A 59 7.40 11.17 -1.86
CA GLU A 59 6.66 11.13 -3.11
C GLU A 59 6.24 9.69 -3.39
N ILE A 60 5.23 9.53 -4.24
CA ILE A 60 4.83 8.21 -4.72
C ILE A 60 5.66 7.93 -5.97
N ASP A 61 6.79 7.27 -5.78
CA ASP A 61 7.74 6.98 -6.83
C ASP A 61 8.27 5.54 -6.71
N ARG A 62 9.45 5.29 -7.24
CA ARG A 62 10.06 3.95 -7.27
C ARG A 62 10.21 3.28 -5.91
N VAL A 63 10.16 4.05 -4.83
CA VAL A 63 10.28 3.47 -3.48
C VAL A 63 9.17 2.46 -3.22
N PHE A 64 8.03 2.60 -3.89
CA PHE A 64 6.91 1.67 -3.76
C PHE A 64 6.99 0.48 -4.71
N SER A 65 7.96 0.45 -5.61
CA SER A 65 8.07 -0.66 -6.58
C SER A 65 8.37 -2.01 -5.93
N ALA A 66 9.00 -2.00 -4.77
CA ALA A 66 9.31 -3.20 -4.02
C ALA A 66 8.16 -3.67 -3.12
N CYS A 67 7.08 -2.89 -3.00
CA CYS A 67 5.97 -3.24 -2.13
C CYS A 67 5.15 -4.40 -2.67
N ASP A 68 4.83 -5.35 -1.81
CA ASP A 68 3.99 -6.50 -2.14
C ASP A 68 2.51 -6.19 -1.91
N LEU A 69 2.20 -5.41 -0.88
CA LEU A 69 0.84 -5.03 -0.51
C LEU A 69 0.83 -3.57 -0.11
N ILE A 70 -0.07 -2.79 -0.71
CA ILE A 70 -0.19 -1.36 -0.42
C ILE A 70 -1.57 -1.05 0.13
N PHE A 71 -1.59 -0.34 1.25
CA PHE A 71 -2.81 0.12 1.90
C PHE A 71 -3.08 1.57 1.51
N LEU A 72 -4.24 1.82 0.90
CA LEU A 72 -4.69 3.17 0.57
C LEU A 72 -5.49 3.70 1.75
N CYS A 73 -4.86 4.53 2.57
CA CYS A 73 -5.43 5.06 3.80
C CYS A 73 -5.61 6.59 3.76
N ALA A 74 -5.24 7.22 2.66
CA ALA A 74 -5.38 8.66 2.50
C ALA A 74 -6.86 9.05 2.30
N PRO A 75 -7.21 10.34 2.50
CA PRO A 75 -8.56 10.80 2.20
C PRO A 75 -8.99 10.41 0.79
N VAL A 76 -10.26 10.08 0.63
CA VAL A 76 -10.82 9.59 -0.63
C VAL A 76 -10.54 10.53 -1.80
N SER A 77 -10.59 11.84 -1.57
CA SER A 77 -10.33 12.83 -2.61
C SER A 77 -8.92 12.75 -3.21
N CYS A 78 -7.97 12.20 -2.46
CA CYS A 78 -6.57 12.07 -2.90
C CYS A 78 -6.25 10.69 -3.47
N ASN A 79 -7.04 9.66 -3.14
CA ASN A 79 -6.69 8.29 -3.49
C ASN A 79 -6.74 8.00 -4.99
N ALA A 80 -7.61 8.67 -5.75
CA ALA A 80 -7.67 8.48 -7.19
C ALA A 80 -6.36 8.92 -7.86
N GLU A 81 -5.84 10.08 -7.48
CA GLU A 81 -4.55 10.56 -7.99
C GLU A 81 -3.40 9.66 -7.55
N ASN A 82 -3.42 9.26 -6.29
CA ASN A 82 -2.41 8.37 -5.74
C ASN A 82 -2.39 7.03 -6.48
N LEU A 83 -3.57 6.51 -6.80
CA LEU A 83 -3.68 5.26 -7.54
C LEU A 83 -3.08 5.37 -8.94
N LEU A 84 -3.28 6.50 -9.62
CA LEU A 84 -2.68 6.72 -10.94
C LEU A 84 -1.16 6.75 -10.87
N LEU A 85 -0.61 7.39 -9.85
CA LEU A 85 0.84 7.43 -9.64
C LEU A 85 1.40 6.05 -9.33
N LEU A 86 0.70 5.29 -8.48
CA LEU A 86 1.10 3.93 -8.12
C LEU A 86 1.11 2.99 -9.32
N LYS A 87 0.15 3.13 -10.24
CA LYS A 87 0.10 2.28 -11.43
C LYS A 87 1.37 2.37 -12.28
N LYS A 88 2.05 3.50 -12.23
CA LYS A 88 3.28 3.70 -12.99
C LYS A 88 4.49 3.00 -12.40
N VAL A 89 4.48 2.75 -11.10
CA VAL A 89 5.65 2.22 -10.38
C VAL A 89 5.48 0.81 -9.83
N LEU A 90 4.25 0.34 -9.66
CA LEU A 90 4.00 -0.97 -9.08
C LEU A 90 4.31 -2.11 -10.04
N GLY A 91 4.86 -3.18 -9.48
CA GLY A 91 5.02 -4.44 -10.19
C GLY A 91 3.67 -5.13 -10.42
N GLU A 92 3.65 -6.12 -11.28
CA GLU A 92 2.44 -6.87 -11.62
C GLU A 92 1.86 -7.64 -10.45
N ASP A 93 2.72 -8.07 -9.54
CA ASP A 93 2.29 -8.89 -8.40
C ASP A 93 1.89 -8.08 -7.17
N ALA A 94 2.02 -6.75 -7.23
CA ALA A 94 1.63 -5.90 -6.12
C ALA A 94 0.11 -5.87 -5.93
N LEU A 95 -0.32 -5.95 -4.68
CA LEU A 95 -1.74 -5.87 -4.32
C LEU A 95 -2.04 -4.51 -3.73
N LEU A 96 -3.21 -4.00 -4.03
CA LEU A 96 -3.71 -2.73 -3.48
C LEU A 96 -4.96 -3.01 -2.68
N THR A 97 -5.05 -2.45 -1.49
CA THR A 97 -6.25 -2.53 -0.68
C THR A 97 -6.64 -1.14 -0.17
N ASP A 98 -7.92 -0.84 -0.24
CA ASP A 98 -8.49 0.39 0.29
C ASP A 98 -9.09 0.11 1.66
N VAL A 99 -8.60 0.81 2.68
CA VAL A 99 -9.09 0.66 4.04
C VAL A 99 -9.77 1.92 4.55
N GLY A 100 -9.91 2.91 3.69
CA GLY A 100 -10.65 4.13 4.01
C GLY A 100 -12.15 3.98 3.81
N SER A 101 -12.86 5.08 3.96
CA SER A 101 -14.30 5.12 3.65
C SER A 101 -14.50 4.76 2.19
N VAL A 102 -15.25 3.71 1.95
CA VAL A 102 -15.47 3.22 0.59
C VAL A 102 -16.36 4.20 -0.16
N LYS A 103 -15.80 4.78 -1.23
CA LYS A 103 -16.59 5.47 -2.25
C LYS A 103 -16.43 4.67 -3.53
N GLU A 104 -17.52 4.64 -4.31
CA GLU A 104 -17.61 3.79 -5.49
C GLU A 104 -16.42 3.97 -6.45
N ASP A 105 -16.01 5.19 -6.70
CA ASP A 105 -14.94 5.46 -7.67
C ASP A 105 -13.63 4.77 -7.31
N ILE A 106 -13.21 4.91 -6.06
CA ILE A 106 -11.95 4.32 -5.60
C ILE A 106 -12.06 2.81 -5.51
N HIS A 107 -13.19 2.35 -4.99
CA HIS A 107 -13.47 0.92 -4.93
C HIS A 107 -13.43 0.30 -6.32
N SER A 108 -14.01 0.96 -7.32
CA SER A 108 -13.98 0.50 -8.70
C SER A 108 -12.57 0.38 -9.25
N HIS A 109 -11.72 1.36 -8.99
CA HIS A 109 -10.33 1.33 -9.47
C HIS A 109 -9.53 0.18 -8.86
N VAL A 110 -9.65 -0.01 -7.55
CA VAL A 110 -8.99 -1.12 -6.86
C VAL A 110 -9.51 -2.46 -7.37
N CYS A 111 -10.82 -2.59 -7.51
CA CYS A 111 -11.44 -3.81 -8.02
C CYS A 111 -11.01 -4.15 -9.44
N ILE A 112 -10.92 -3.14 -10.31
CA ILE A 112 -10.47 -3.34 -11.69
C ILE A 112 -9.08 -3.93 -11.70
N ARG A 113 -8.16 -3.39 -10.90
CA ARG A 113 -6.81 -3.90 -10.83
C ARG A 113 -6.76 -5.35 -10.32
N CYS A 114 -7.51 -5.65 -9.27
CA CYS A 114 -7.61 -7.00 -8.75
C CYS A 114 -8.19 -7.96 -9.78
N ARG A 115 -9.22 -7.54 -10.52
CA ARG A 115 -9.83 -8.34 -11.58
C ARG A 115 -8.85 -8.62 -12.71
N GLN A 116 -8.08 -7.62 -13.11
CA GLN A 116 -7.06 -7.78 -14.15
C GLN A 116 -6.01 -8.80 -13.74
N LYS A 117 -5.56 -8.74 -12.49
CA LYS A 117 -4.61 -9.68 -11.95
C LYS A 117 -5.18 -11.10 -11.93
N ALA A 118 -6.40 -11.26 -11.44
CA ALA A 118 -7.07 -12.55 -11.39
C ALA A 118 -7.26 -13.14 -12.79
N ALA A 119 -7.61 -12.30 -13.76
CA ALA A 119 -7.77 -12.72 -15.14
C ALA A 119 -6.44 -13.21 -15.73
N ARG A 120 -5.35 -12.49 -15.48
CA ARG A 120 -4.02 -12.89 -15.95
C ARG A 120 -3.58 -14.23 -15.35
N GLU A 121 -3.82 -14.43 -14.05
CA GLU A 121 -3.50 -15.68 -13.38
C GLU A 121 -4.30 -16.84 -13.95
N LYS A 122 -5.58 -16.62 -14.19
CA LYS A 122 -6.46 -17.60 -14.81
C LYS A 122 -5.97 -17.99 -16.20
N MET A 123 -5.57 -17.02 -17.00
CA MET A 123 -5.03 -17.27 -18.33
C MET A 123 -3.72 -18.06 -18.28
N ARG A 124 -2.86 -17.77 -17.33
CA ARG A 124 -1.62 -18.52 -17.14
C ARG A 124 -1.89 -19.98 -16.81
N ARG A 125 -2.90 -20.26 -16.01
CA ARG A 125 -3.27 -21.62 -15.62
C ARG A 125 -3.84 -22.42 -16.79
N LEU A 126 -4.44 -21.75 -17.77
CA LEU A 126 -5.01 -22.40 -18.93
C LEU A 126 -3.98 -22.78 -19.99
N LYS A 127 -2.79 -22.27 -19.87
CA LYS A 127 -1.68 -22.62 -20.75
C LYS A 127 -0.87 -23.75 -20.13
#